data_7104c374b3242ae7f160a726b0ea83e3
#
_entry.id   7104c374b3242ae7f160a726b0ea83e3
#
_cell.length_a   1.000
_cell.length_b   1.000
_cell.length_c   1.000
_cell.angle_alpha   90.00
_cell.angle_beta   90.00
_cell.angle_gamma   90.00
#
_symmetry.space_group_name_H-M   'P 1'
#
loop_
_entity.id
_entity.type
_entity.pdbx_description
1 polymer ?
#
loop_
_entity_poly.entity_id
_entity_poly.type
_entity_poly.pdbx_seq_one_letter_code
_entity_poly.pdbx_strand_id
1 'polypeptide(L)' 'TPIAANRNVISYNNGSEVFFSYSTPVAGYCPDKGYIKTDRWYSSTTTRHINKYLDNVNATEVSQETINNLVGN' A
#
# COMPACT_ATOMS: atom_id res chain seq x y z
N THR A 1 4.90 -0.05 13.51
CA THR A 1 4.49 1.16 14.24
C THR A 1 3.60 2.01 13.35
N PRO A 2 2.47 2.48 13.86
CA PRO A 2 1.61 3.35 13.06
C PRO A 2 2.32 4.65 12.66
N ILE A 3 2.19 5.03 11.40
CA ILE A 3 2.67 6.33 10.92
C ILE A 3 1.76 7.43 11.48
N ALA A 4 0.49 7.12 11.51
CA ALA A 4 -0.56 7.97 12.06
C ALA A 4 -1.69 7.07 12.50
N ALA A 5 -2.71 7.63 13.16
CA ALA A 5 -3.79 6.85 13.75
C ALA A 5 -4.45 5.89 12.76
N ASN A 6 -4.52 6.27 11.48
CA ASN A 6 -5.25 5.50 10.46
C ASN A 6 -4.36 5.01 9.34
N ARG A 7 -3.05 4.95 9.56
CA ARG A 7 -2.09 4.53 8.55
C ARG A 7 -1.02 3.66 9.18
N ASN A 8 -0.73 2.53 8.52
CA ASN A 8 0.29 1.59 8.97
C ASN A 8 1.09 1.08 7.79
N VAL A 9 2.36 0.77 8.04
CA VAL A 9 3.20 0.07 7.07
C VAL A 9 3.72 -1.19 7.75
N ILE A 10 3.58 -2.32 7.06
CA ILE A 10 4.08 -3.60 7.55
C ILE A 10 5.12 -4.09 6.55
N SER A 11 6.32 -4.41 7.03
CA SER A 11 7.40 -4.96 6.21
C SER A 11 7.54 -6.46 6.47
N TYR A 12 7.75 -7.21 5.41
CA TYR A 12 7.89 -8.66 5.49
C TYR A 12 9.33 -9.08 5.19
N ASN A 13 9.69 -10.28 5.63
CA ASN A 13 11.05 -10.80 5.50
C ASN A 13 11.49 -10.99 4.05
N ASN A 14 10.56 -11.15 3.13
CA ASN A 14 10.88 -11.35 1.71
C ASN A 14 11.17 -10.03 0.96
N GLY A 15 11.22 -8.91 1.68
CA GLY A 15 11.46 -7.61 1.08
C GLY A 15 10.20 -6.88 0.66
N SER A 16 9.04 -7.48 0.83
CA SER A 16 7.76 -6.84 0.54
C SER A 16 7.36 -5.89 1.66
N GLU A 17 6.52 -4.93 1.32
CA GLU A 17 5.98 -3.97 2.26
C GLU A 17 4.54 -3.70 1.87
N VAL A 18 3.67 -3.54 2.85
CA VAL A 18 2.26 -3.24 2.59
C VAL A 18 1.84 -2.02 3.40
N PHE A 19 1.19 -1.09 2.73
CA PHE A 19 0.67 0.12 3.35
C PHE A 19 -0.83 -0.01 3.53
N PHE A 20 -1.28 0.21 4.76
CA PHE A 20 -2.69 0.14 5.11
C PHE A 20 -3.24 1.54 5.34
N SER A 21 -4.40 1.83 4.78
CA SER A 21 -5.20 3.00 5.13
C SER A 21 -6.38 2.48 5.92
N TYR A 22 -6.49 2.92 7.17
CA TYR A 22 -7.40 2.31 8.14
C TYR A 22 -7.04 0.83 8.29
N SER A 23 -7.92 -0.09 7.99
CA SER A 23 -7.62 -1.52 8.06
C SER A 23 -7.47 -2.17 6.69
N THR A 24 -7.43 -1.37 5.63
CA THR A 24 -7.43 -1.87 4.25
C THR A 24 -6.06 -1.69 3.62
N PRO A 25 -5.44 -2.75 3.08
CA PRO A 25 -4.20 -2.61 2.33
C PRO A 25 -4.50 -1.94 0.99
N VAL A 26 -3.81 -0.86 0.68
CA VAL A 26 -4.11 -0.06 -0.52
C VAL A 26 -2.89 0.20 -1.38
N ALA A 27 -1.70 -0.06 -0.87
CA ALA A 27 -0.46 0.15 -1.63
C ALA A 27 0.64 -0.70 -1.01
N GLY A 28 1.80 -0.70 -1.63
CA GLY A 28 2.92 -1.42 -1.08
C GLY A 28 4.10 -1.47 -2.01
N TYR A 29 5.08 -2.27 -1.63
CA TYR A 29 6.28 -2.51 -2.42
C TYR A 29 6.50 -4.01 -2.56
N CYS A 30 6.78 -4.43 -3.78
CA CYS A 30 7.09 -5.82 -4.09
C CYS A 30 8.42 -5.85 -4.84
N PRO A 31 9.39 -6.67 -4.42
CA PRO A 31 10.67 -6.74 -5.12
C PRO A 31 10.55 -7.03 -6.62
N ASP A 32 9.52 -7.77 -7.02
CA ASP A 32 9.30 -8.12 -8.42
C ASP A 32 8.72 -6.96 -9.24
N LYS A 33 7.84 -6.18 -8.62
CA LYS A 33 7.05 -5.17 -9.34
C LYS A 33 7.38 -3.74 -8.94
N GLY A 34 8.14 -3.55 -7.86
CA GLY A 34 8.39 -2.23 -7.30
C GLY A 34 7.19 -1.74 -6.51
N TYR A 35 7.00 -0.44 -6.48
CA TYR A 35 5.86 0.14 -5.78
C TYR A 35 4.59 -0.08 -6.56
N ILE A 36 3.53 -0.47 -5.84
CA ILE A 36 2.21 -0.73 -6.41
C ILE A 36 1.15 -0.05 -5.56
N LYS A 37 0.01 0.22 -6.19
CA LYS A 37 -1.14 0.80 -5.50
C LYS A 37 -2.41 0.21 -6.08
N THR A 38 -3.48 0.22 -5.27
CA THR A 38 -4.77 -0.30 -5.73
C THR A 38 -5.36 0.59 -6.82
N ASP A 39 -6.04 -0.02 -7.77
CA ASP A 39 -6.80 0.69 -8.79
C ASP A 39 -8.21 1.04 -8.31
N ARG A 40 -8.59 0.56 -7.09
CA ARG A 40 -9.91 0.84 -6.53
C ARG A 40 -9.90 2.18 -5.80
N TRP A 41 -10.93 2.98 -6.03
CA TRP A 41 -11.11 4.21 -5.29
C TRP A 41 -11.93 3.95 -4.03
N TYR A 42 -11.46 4.41 -2.89
CA TYR A 42 -12.14 4.26 -1.60
C TYR A 42 -12.69 5.60 -1.13
N SER A 43 -11.83 6.59 -0.99
CA SER A 43 -12.22 7.93 -0.55
C SER A 43 -11.09 8.90 -0.84
N SER A 44 -11.38 10.19 -0.78
CA SER A 44 -10.34 11.20 -0.96
C SER A 44 -9.28 11.12 0.14
N THR A 45 -9.68 10.75 1.35
CA THR A 45 -8.74 10.58 2.46
C THR A 45 -7.78 9.43 2.18
N THR A 46 -8.30 8.29 1.72
CA THR A 46 -7.45 7.15 1.36
C THR A 46 -6.50 7.51 0.23
N THR A 47 -6.96 8.24 -0.78
CA THR A 47 -6.11 8.69 -1.88
C THR A 47 -4.97 9.57 -1.37
N ARG A 48 -5.25 10.46 -0.43
CA ARG A 48 -4.21 11.29 0.19
C ARG A 48 -3.20 10.44 0.93
N HIS A 49 -3.65 9.41 1.66
CA HIS A 49 -2.76 8.50 2.39
C HIS A 49 -1.82 7.80 1.41
N ILE A 50 -2.36 7.29 0.30
CA ILE A 50 -1.57 6.60 -0.72
C ILE A 50 -0.53 7.55 -1.30
N ASN A 51 -0.92 8.75 -1.69
CA ASN A 51 -0.02 9.72 -2.29
C ASN A 51 1.10 10.10 -1.32
N LYS A 52 0.78 10.25 -0.06
CA LYS A 52 1.78 10.58 0.96
C LYS A 52 2.75 9.44 1.19
N TYR A 53 2.25 8.21 1.21
CA TYR A 53 3.09 7.03 1.33
C TYR A 53 4.07 6.93 0.17
N LEU A 54 3.58 7.14 -1.05
CA LEU A 54 4.40 7.01 -2.26
C LEU A 54 5.37 8.18 -2.44
N ASP A 55 5.02 9.37 -1.97
CA ASP A 55 5.88 10.55 -1.97
C ASP A 55 6.59 10.76 -3.32
N ASN A 56 5.78 10.93 -4.38
CA ASN A 56 6.24 11.15 -5.76
C ASN A 56 6.91 9.95 -6.42
N VAL A 57 6.85 8.77 -5.79
CA VAL A 57 7.33 7.55 -6.42
C VAL A 57 6.30 7.10 -7.45
N ASN A 58 6.77 6.68 -8.62
CA ASN A 58 5.90 6.09 -9.62
C ASN A 58 5.49 4.70 -9.17
N ALA A 59 4.19 4.47 -9.04
CA ALA A 59 3.65 3.18 -8.64
C ALA A 59 2.78 2.64 -9.76
N THR A 60 2.79 1.31 -9.91
CA THR A 60 1.94 0.63 -10.88
C THR A 60 0.57 0.39 -10.25
N GLU A 61 -0.48 0.73 -10.96
CA GLU A 61 -1.83 0.40 -10.50
C GLU A 61 -2.09 -1.08 -10.72
N VAL A 62 -2.57 -1.74 -9.67
CA VAL A 62 -2.88 -3.17 -9.70
C VAL A 62 -4.25 -3.39 -9.06
N SER A 63 -4.81 -4.59 -9.25
CA SER A 63 -6.10 -4.90 -8.65
C SER A 63 -5.97 -4.97 -7.13
N GLN A 64 -7.08 -4.75 -6.43
CA GLN A 64 -7.11 -4.87 -4.98
C GLN A 64 -6.71 -6.28 -4.55
N GLU A 65 -7.06 -7.29 -5.33
CA GLU A 65 -6.67 -8.66 -5.04
C GLU A 65 -5.16 -8.83 -5.01
N THR A 66 -4.45 -8.19 -5.94
CA THR A 66 -2.98 -8.22 -5.96
C THR A 66 -2.41 -7.64 -4.68
N ILE A 67 -2.96 -6.53 -4.19
CA ILE A 67 -2.54 -5.93 -2.93
C ILE A 67 -2.84 -6.88 -1.77
N ASN A 68 -4.03 -7.47 -1.74
CA ASN A 68 -4.42 -8.40 -0.68
C ASN A 68 -3.47 -9.60 -0.61
N ASN A 69 -2.96 -10.05 -1.74
CA ASN A 69 -2.06 -11.19 -1.80
C ASN A 69 -0.67 -10.90 -1.22
N LEU A 70 -0.32 -9.64 -1.05
CA LEU A 70 0.93 -9.29 -0.37
C LEU A 70 0.83 -9.49 1.13
N VAL A 71 -0.36 -9.38 1.69
CA VAL A 71 -0.56 -9.48 3.13
C VAL A 71 -0.31 -10.91 3.57
N GLY A 72 0.55 -11.08 4.57
CA GLY A 72 0.83 -12.41 5.09
C GLY A 72 1.97 -13.15 4.41
N ASN A 73 2.63 -12.54 3.47
CA ASN A 73 3.79 -13.18 2.80
C ASN A 73 5.02 -13.28 3.70
#